data_bb6da5591d1d311728623d7d7d0edf59
#
_entry.id   bb6da5591d1d311728623d7d7d0edf59
#
_cell.length_a   1.000
_cell.length_b   1.000
_cell.length_c   1.000
_cell.angle_alpha   90.00
_cell.angle_beta   90.00
_cell.angle_gamma   90.00
#
_symmetry.space_group_name_H-M   'P 1'
#
loop_
_entity.id
_entity.type
_entity.pdbx_description
1 polymer ?
#
loop_
_entity_poly.entity_id
_entity_poly.type
_entity_poly.pdbx_seq_one_letter_code
_entity_poly.pdbx_strand_id
1 'polypeptide(L)'
;MRMLSYAAREYERRGLTKKVYSRRRIEIPTPELYMLYNGAEDQPIMQELKLSDAYIAKCGKISLEARVKVINVNYDKGADILKRCKTLNEYSMFIHMIREKQQEKGLQKAVEESVRECMRKGILTEFLERNGGDIVSLVRIELTREECEAIREEDGYVRGLEDGLNEGRIEEQLKIARNMKALGAETAFISKASGLTKEEVDVL
;
A
#
# COMPACT_ATOMS: atom_id res chain seq x y z
N MET A 1 8.27 -11.66 3.86
CA MET A 1 8.18 -10.63 4.92
C MET A 1 7.14 -9.57 4.62
N ARG A 2 7.15 -8.88 3.45
CA ARG A 2 6.22 -7.78 3.13
C ARG A 2 4.74 -8.12 3.34
N MET A 3 4.30 -9.31 2.94
CA MET A 3 2.91 -9.76 3.11
C MET A 3 2.49 -9.90 4.59
N LEU A 4 3.40 -10.30 5.46
CA LEU A 4 3.12 -10.35 6.91
C LEU A 4 2.92 -8.95 7.48
N SER A 5 3.73 -7.98 7.04
CA SER A 5 3.56 -6.58 7.44
C SER A 5 2.22 -6.01 6.99
N TYR A 6 1.75 -6.36 5.78
CA TYR A 6 0.43 -5.95 5.30
C TYR A 6 -0.70 -6.55 6.13
N ALA A 7 -0.62 -7.84 6.45
CA ALA A 7 -1.61 -8.50 7.31
C ALA A 7 -1.64 -7.88 8.72
N ALA A 8 -0.47 -7.60 9.30
CA ALA A 8 -0.36 -6.95 10.62
C ALA A 8 -1.01 -5.56 10.61
N ARG A 9 -0.67 -4.71 9.64
CA ARG A 9 -1.26 -3.37 9.49
C ARG A 9 -2.78 -3.42 9.29
N GLU A 10 -3.29 -4.39 8.55
CA GLU A 10 -4.73 -4.54 8.35
C GLU A 10 -5.45 -4.90 9.67
N TYR A 11 -4.83 -5.73 10.51
CA TYR A 11 -5.37 -6.03 11.84
C TYR A 11 -5.29 -4.81 12.77
N GLU A 12 -4.23 -4.02 12.69
CA GLU A 12 -4.11 -2.74 13.43
C GLU A 12 -5.20 -1.77 13.00
N ARG A 13 -5.37 -1.56 11.70
CA ARG A 13 -6.40 -0.68 11.14
C ARG A 13 -7.81 -1.06 11.59
N ARG A 14 -8.10 -2.34 11.74
CA ARG A 14 -9.38 -2.83 12.28
C ARG A 14 -9.50 -2.69 13.79
N GLY A 15 -8.51 -2.10 14.46
CA GLY A 15 -8.53 -1.90 15.92
C GLY A 15 -8.41 -3.18 16.73
N LEU A 16 -7.99 -4.29 16.12
CA LEU A 16 -7.86 -5.57 16.81
C LEU A 16 -6.72 -5.55 17.83
N THR A 17 -5.68 -4.76 17.62
CA THR A 17 -4.55 -4.59 18.54
C THR A 17 -4.94 -3.89 19.84
N LYS A 18 -5.95 -3.01 19.83
CA LYS A 18 -6.46 -2.37 21.06
C LYS A 18 -7.06 -3.38 22.05
N LYS A 19 -7.41 -4.58 21.59
CA LYS A 19 -8.00 -5.64 22.41
C LYS A 19 -6.97 -6.66 22.91
N VAL A 20 -5.69 -6.48 22.64
CA VAL A 20 -4.61 -7.43 23.01
C VAL A 20 -4.54 -7.69 24.52
N TYR A 21 -4.91 -6.71 25.35
CA TYR A 21 -4.94 -6.86 26.82
C TYR A 21 -6.26 -7.46 27.36
N SER A 22 -7.18 -7.87 26.46
CA SER A 22 -8.40 -8.56 26.88
C SER A 22 -8.07 -9.95 27.45
N ARG A 23 -8.72 -10.33 28.53
CA ARG A 23 -8.64 -11.71 29.06
C ARG A 23 -9.37 -12.74 28.18
N ARG A 24 -10.19 -12.29 27.26
CA ARG A 24 -10.92 -13.13 26.32
C ARG A 24 -10.11 -13.28 25.02
N ARG A 25 -10.15 -14.50 24.45
CA ARG A 25 -9.60 -14.75 23.12
C ARG A 25 -10.29 -13.85 22.10
N ILE A 26 -9.50 -13.15 21.30
CA ILE A 26 -10.01 -12.31 20.23
C ILE A 26 -10.08 -13.16 18.96
N GLU A 27 -11.23 -13.16 18.31
CA GLU A 27 -11.40 -13.74 16.98
C GLU A 27 -10.94 -12.74 15.94
N ILE A 28 -10.05 -13.18 15.05
CA ILE A 28 -9.53 -12.39 13.95
C ILE A 28 -9.85 -13.08 12.63
N PRO A 29 -10.12 -12.33 11.55
CA PRO A 29 -10.33 -12.90 10.22
C PRO A 29 -9.09 -13.66 9.75
N THR A 30 -9.29 -14.81 9.11
CA THR A 30 -8.19 -15.55 8.50
C THR A 30 -7.62 -14.74 7.31
N PRO A 31 -6.31 -14.44 7.28
CA PRO A 31 -5.74 -13.73 6.17
C PRO A 31 -5.50 -14.70 5.00
N GLU A 32 -5.92 -14.32 3.81
CA GLU A 32 -5.51 -14.95 2.56
C GLU A 32 -4.54 -14.03 1.82
N LEU A 33 -3.35 -14.52 1.51
CA LEU A 33 -2.28 -13.74 0.91
C LEU A 33 -2.17 -14.10 -0.59
N TYR A 34 -2.43 -13.12 -1.43
CA TYR A 34 -2.30 -13.23 -2.88
C TYR A 34 -1.29 -12.23 -3.41
N MET A 35 -0.52 -12.63 -4.39
CA MET A 35 0.35 -11.78 -5.18
C MET A 35 -0.01 -11.94 -6.66
N LEU A 36 -0.36 -10.85 -7.32
CA LEU A 36 -0.53 -10.81 -8.77
C LEU A 36 0.84 -10.50 -9.39
N TYR A 37 1.40 -11.48 -10.07
CA TYR A 37 2.69 -11.35 -10.74
C TYR A 37 2.48 -10.86 -12.16
N ASN A 38 3.13 -9.75 -12.48
CA ASN A 38 3.16 -9.19 -13.83
C ASN A 38 4.62 -8.78 -14.18
N GLY A 39 5.57 -9.64 -13.88
CA GLY A 39 6.98 -9.45 -14.21
C GLY A 39 7.32 -9.98 -15.61
N ALA A 40 8.55 -9.70 -16.08
CA ALA A 40 9.05 -10.16 -17.38
C ALA A 40 9.59 -11.59 -17.35
N GLU A 41 9.96 -12.09 -16.15
CA GLU A 41 10.48 -13.44 -16.01
C GLU A 41 9.40 -14.48 -16.26
N ASP A 42 9.78 -15.60 -16.84
CA ASP A 42 8.86 -16.71 -17.05
C ASP A 42 8.52 -17.39 -15.71
N GLN A 43 7.27 -17.29 -15.32
CA GLN A 43 6.73 -17.84 -14.08
C GLN A 43 5.50 -18.70 -14.38
N PRO A 44 5.25 -19.76 -13.62
CA PRO A 44 4.07 -20.59 -13.80
C PRO A 44 2.79 -19.76 -13.59
N ILE A 45 1.67 -20.23 -14.17
CA ILE A 45 0.36 -19.57 -14.06
C ILE A 45 -0.03 -19.36 -12.59
N MET A 46 0.27 -20.36 -11.75
CA MET A 46 0.00 -20.33 -10.32
C MET A 46 1.11 -21.06 -9.56
N GLN A 47 1.53 -20.47 -8.45
CA GLN A 47 2.46 -21.12 -7.52
C GLN A 47 2.17 -20.68 -6.08
N GLU A 48 2.62 -21.46 -5.12
CA GLU A 48 2.58 -21.12 -3.69
C GLU A 48 4.00 -20.90 -3.18
N LEU A 49 4.23 -19.73 -2.57
CA LEU A 49 5.47 -19.42 -1.86
C LEU A 49 5.23 -19.58 -0.37
N LYS A 50 6.19 -20.25 0.31
CA LYS A 50 6.18 -20.47 1.76
C LYS A 50 7.30 -19.69 2.42
N LEU A 51 6.99 -19.06 3.55
CA LEU A 51 8.01 -18.37 4.33
C LEU A 51 9.10 -19.31 4.82
N SER A 52 8.73 -20.54 5.15
CA SER A 52 9.65 -21.58 5.60
C SER A 52 10.72 -21.96 4.56
N ASP A 53 10.49 -21.70 3.29
CA ASP A 53 11.49 -21.99 2.25
C ASP A 53 12.69 -21.04 2.33
N ALA A 54 12.50 -19.85 2.93
CA ALA A 54 13.54 -18.85 3.13
C ALA A 54 14.29 -19.00 4.46
N TYR A 55 13.94 -19.96 5.32
CA TYR A 55 14.64 -20.16 6.59
C TYR A 55 15.98 -20.84 6.38
N ILE A 56 17.03 -20.29 7.00
CA ILE A 56 18.40 -20.80 6.91
C ILE A 56 18.51 -22.20 7.51
N ALA A 57 17.87 -22.42 8.65
CA ALA A 57 17.87 -23.72 9.32
C ALA A 57 16.44 -24.25 9.43
N LYS A 58 16.20 -25.43 8.85
CA LYS A 58 14.93 -26.15 8.92
C LYS A 58 15.00 -27.14 10.08
N CYS A 59 15.03 -26.64 11.32
CA CYS A 59 15.07 -27.50 12.49
C CYS A 59 13.74 -27.46 13.25
N GLY A 60 13.23 -28.66 13.57
CA GLY A 60 12.06 -28.82 14.44
C GLY A 60 10.74 -28.36 13.83
N LYS A 61 9.81 -27.94 14.71
CA LYS A 61 8.49 -27.46 14.31
C LYS A 61 8.54 -25.97 13.98
N ILE A 62 8.12 -25.61 12.76
CA ILE A 62 8.04 -24.23 12.33
C ILE A 62 6.93 -23.53 13.11
N SER A 63 7.29 -22.46 13.86
CA SER A 63 6.34 -21.68 14.66
C SER A 63 5.66 -20.56 13.90
N LEU A 64 6.32 -20.03 12.86
CA LEU A 64 5.78 -18.99 11.99
C LEU A 64 5.80 -19.45 10.55
N GLU A 65 4.65 -19.57 9.93
CA GLU A 65 4.49 -19.89 8.52
C GLU A 65 3.56 -18.87 7.85
N ALA A 66 3.93 -18.44 6.67
CA ALA A 66 3.07 -17.67 5.78
C ALA A 66 3.11 -18.28 4.38
N ARG A 67 1.93 -18.44 3.78
CA ARG A 67 1.80 -18.97 2.42
C ARG A 67 1.19 -17.91 1.55
N VAL A 68 1.81 -17.64 0.41
CA VAL A 68 1.37 -16.64 -0.56
C VAL A 68 1.05 -17.34 -1.86
N LYS A 69 -0.19 -17.23 -2.33
CA LYS A 69 -0.58 -17.68 -3.65
C LYS A 69 -0.16 -16.64 -4.68
N VAL A 70 0.73 -17.00 -5.58
CA VAL A 70 1.18 -16.15 -6.68
C VAL A 70 0.41 -16.55 -7.93
N ILE A 71 -0.23 -15.56 -8.55
CA ILE A 71 -0.99 -15.74 -9.79
C ILE A 71 -0.31 -14.90 -10.86
N ASN A 72 0.15 -15.56 -11.92
CA ASN A 72 0.74 -14.89 -13.06
C ASN A 72 -0.37 -14.31 -13.92
N VAL A 73 -0.46 -12.97 -13.92
CA VAL A 73 -1.49 -12.23 -14.66
C VAL A 73 -0.96 -11.66 -15.98
N ASN A 74 0.17 -12.15 -16.48
CA ASN A 74 0.61 -11.81 -17.82
C ASN A 74 -0.42 -12.31 -18.85
N TYR A 75 -0.70 -11.49 -19.84
CA TYR A 75 -1.76 -11.73 -20.83
C TYR A 75 -1.56 -13.03 -21.62
N ASP A 76 -0.33 -13.35 -21.98
CA ASP A 76 0.09 -14.53 -22.70
C ASP A 76 -0.05 -15.84 -21.89
N LYS A 77 -0.14 -15.76 -20.58
CA LYS A 77 -0.27 -16.94 -19.69
C LYS A 77 -1.72 -17.42 -19.53
N GLY A 78 -2.70 -16.58 -19.83
CA GLY A 78 -4.12 -16.98 -19.88
C GLY A 78 -4.70 -17.44 -18.54
N ALA A 79 -4.26 -16.86 -17.42
CA ALA A 79 -4.77 -17.21 -16.10
C ALA A 79 -6.30 -17.06 -16.02
N ASP A 80 -7.00 -18.01 -15.37
CA ASP A 80 -8.47 -18.01 -15.31
C ASP A 80 -9.06 -16.75 -14.65
N ILE A 81 -8.31 -16.10 -13.77
CA ILE A 81 -8.73 -14.84 -13.14
C ILE A 81 -8.93 -13.72 -14.18
N LEU A 82 -8.14 -13.72 -15.26
CA LEU A 82 -8.29 -12.74 -16.35
C LEU A 82 -9.62 -12.88 -17.07
N LYS A 83 -10.13 -14.12 -17.22
CA LYS A 83 -11.43 -14.39 -17.84
C LYS A 83 -12.60 -13.90 -16.99
N ARG A 84 -12.41 -13.82 -15.66
CA ARG A 84 -13.44 -13.46 -14.68
C ARG A 84 -13.42 -11.99 -14.28
N CYS A 85 -12.30 -11.31 -14.50
CA CYS A 85 -12.12 -9.90 -14.12
C CYS A 85 -11.74 -9.09 -15.35
N LYS A 86 -12.71 -8.38 -15.92
CA LYS A 86 -12.53 -7.55 -17.12
C LYS A 86 -11.41 -6.53 -16.93
N THR A 87 -11.43 -5.77 -15.85
CA THR A 87 -10.42 -4.73 -15.57
C THR A 87 -9.00 -5.31 -15.46
N LEU A 88 -8.84 -6.46 -14.81
CA LEU A 88 -7.53 -7.10 -14.69
C LEU A 88 -7.05 -7.63 -16.06
N ASN A 89 -7.95 -8.15 -16.87
CA ASN A 89 -7.64 -8.58 -18.24
C ASN A 89 -7.21 -7.40 -19.10
N GLU A 90 -7.94 -6.30 -19.06
CA GLU A 90 -7.62 -5.07 -19.79
C GLU A 90 -6.27 -4.48 -19.36
N TYR A 91 -5.98 -4.49 -18.04
CA TYR A 91 -4.68 -4.12 -17.51
C TYR A 91 -3.56 -5.02 -18.03
N SER A 92 -3.77 -6.32 -18.02
CA SER A 92 -2.83 -7.31 -18.54
C SER A 92 -2.54 -7.09 -20.04
N MET A 93 -3.59 -6.84 -20.84
CA MET A 93 -3.45 -6.48 -22.26
C MET A 93 -2.65 -5.19 -22.45
N PHE A 94 -2.93 -4.16 -21.68
CA PHE A 94 -2.23 -2.88 -21.74
C PHE A 94 -0.72 -3.05 -21.50
N ILE A 95 -0.34 -3.78 -20.45
CA ILE A 95 1.08 -4.04 -20.15
C ILE A 95 1.74 -4.90 -21.24
N HIS A 96 1.02 -5.89 -21.77
CA HIS A 96 1.52 -6.71 -22.87
C HIS A 96 1.83 -5.86 -24.12
N MET A 97 0.92 -4.98 -24.51
CA MET A 97 1.10 -4.05 -25.64
C MET A 97 2.31 -3.11 -25.43
N ILE A 98 2.51 -2.62 -24.21
CA ILE A 98 3.70 -1.81 -23.90
C ILE A 98 4.97 -2.61 -24.12
N ARG A 99 5.04 -3.85 -23.60
CA ARG A 99 6.24 -4.70 -23.72
C ARG A 99 6.57 -5.07 -25.15
N GLU A 100 5.56 -5.38 -25.97
CA GLU A 100 5.78 -5.66 -27.39
C GLU A 100 6.37 -4.45 -28.10
N LYS A 101 5.79 -3.27 -27.90
CA LYS A 101 6.26 -2.04 -28.57
C LYS A 101 7.59 -1.51 -28.02
N GLN A 102 7.88 -1.78 -26.75
CA GLN A 102 9.12 -1.34 -26.11
C GLN A 102 10.37 -1.94 -26.78
N GLN A 103 10.26 -3.18 -27.29
CA GLN A 103 11.39 -3.84 -27.97
C GLN A 103 11.86 -3.09 -29.20
N GLU A 104 10.95 -2.40 -29.90
CA GLU A 104 11.27 -1.69 -31.15
C GLU A 104 11.47 -0.18 -30.96
N LYS A 105 10.72 0.46 -30.05
CA LYS A 105 10.56 1.93 -30.04
C LYS A 105 11.05 2.61 -28.75
N GLY A 106 11.50 1.83 -27.77
CA GLY A 106 11.82 2.33 -26.44
C GLY A 106 10.57 2.57 -25.58
N LEU A 107 10.76 2.66 -24.26
CA LEU A 107 9.68 2.64 -23.28
C LEU A 107 8.70 3.82 -23.44
N GLN A 108 9.19 5.03 -23.62
CA GLN A 108 8.34 6.22 -23.69
C GLN A 108 7.34 6.15 -24.84
N LYS A 109 7.84 5.90 -26.07
CA LYS A 109 6.98 5.78 -27.25
C LYS A 109 6.03 4.60 -27.15
N ALA A 110 6.50 3.48 -26.59
CA ALA A 110 5.67 2.30 -26.37
C ALA A 110 4.47 2.61 -25.44
N VAL A 111 4.70 3.34 -24.36
CA VAL A 111 3.63 3.75 -23.43
C VAL A 111 2.68 4.74 -24.11
N GLU A 112 3.17 5.79 -24.74
CA GLU A 112 2.33 6.78 -25.43
C GLU A 112 1.42 6.14 -26.49
N GLU A 113 1.98 5.27 -27.33
CA GLU A 113 1.21 4.57 -28.36
C GLU A 113 0.22 3.57 -27.77
N SER A 114 0.61 2.85 -26.70
CA SER A 114 -0.28 1.90 -26.05
C SER A 114 -1.46 2.58 -25.34
N VAL A 115 -1.24 3.72 -24.70
CA VAL A 115 -2.32 4.55 -24.13
C VAL A 115 -3.31 4.96 -25.22
N ARG A 116 -2.80 5.54 -26.33
CA ARG A 116 -3.67 5.96 -27.44
C ARG A 116 -4.44 4.79 -28.05
N GLU A 117 -3.80 3.65 -28.20
CA GLU A 117 -4.44 2.46 -28.79
C GLU A 117 -5.48 1.86 -27.85
N CYS A 118 -5.21 1.80 -26.55
CA CYS A 118 -6.16 1.33 -25.55
C CYS A 118 -7.39 2.24 -25.48
N MET A 119 -7.21 3.56 -25.48
CA MET A 119 -8.33 4.51 -25.52
C MET A 119 -9.18 4.32 -26.78
N ARG A 120 -8.55 4.14 -27.96
CA ARG A 120 -9.28 3.89 -29.21
C ARG A 120 -10.06 2.57 -29.20
N LYS A 121 -9.52 1.54 -28.51
CA LYS A 121 -10.16 0.21 -28.41
C LYS A 121 -11.14 0.08 -27.25
N GLY A 122 -11.32 1.11 -26.44
CA GLY A 122 -12.17 1.07 -25.26
C GLY A 122 -11.61 0.20 -24.12
N ILE A 123 -10.28 0.03 -24.05
CA ILE A 123 -9.58 -0.76 -23.04
C ILE A 123 -9.14 0.18 -21.91
N LEU A 124 -9.49 -0.13 -20.67
CA LEU A 124 -9.18 0.69 -19.48
C LEU A 124 -9.59 2.17 -19.62
N THR A 125 -10.64 2.48 -20.35
CA THR A 125 -11.01 3.85 -20.76
C THR A 125 -11.08 4.79 -19.56
N GLU A 126 -11.90 4.48 -18.55
CA GLU A 126 -12.04 5.34 -17.36
C GLU A 126 -10.72 5.55 -16.60
N PHE A 127 -9.89 4.53 -16.55
CA PHE A 127 -8.59 4.62 -15.89
C PHE A 127 -7.62 5.48 -16.68
N LEU A 128 -7.54 5.29 -17.99
CA LEU A 128 -6.62 6.02 -18.87
C LEU A 128 -7.05 7.47 -19.10
N GLU A 129 -8.35 7.77 -19.10
CA GLU A 129 -8.85 9.15 -19.13
C GLU A 129 -8.42 9.94 -17.91
N ARG A 130 -8.43 9.30 -16.74
CA ARG A 130 -8.02 9.96 -15.48
C ARG A 130 -6.51 10.03 -15.29
N ASN A 131 -5.78 9.00 -15.71
CA ASN A 131 -4.37 8.81 -15.34
C ASN A 131 -3.43 8.70 -16.55
N GLY A 132 -3.92 8.69 -17.78
CA GLY A 132 -3.10 8.46 -18.97
C GLY A 132 -2.02 9.51 -19.17
N GLY A 133 -2.31 10.77 -18.86
CA GLY A 133 -1.33 11.86 -18.89
C GLY A 133 -0.22 11.69 -17.86
N ASP A 134 -0.57 11.28 -16.66
CA ASP A 134 0.38 11.04 -15.57
C ASP A 134 1.27 9.84 -15.87
N ILE A 135 0.70 8.75 -16.40
CA ILE A 135 1.45 7.56 -16.82
C ILE A 135 2.50 7.93 -17.88
N VAL A 136 2.12 8.70 -18.90
CA VAL A 136 3.04 9.16 -19.93
C VAL A 136 4.10 10.11 -19.37
N SER A 137 3.73 10.98 -18.43
CA SER A 137 4.63 11.92 -17.77
C SER A 137 5.65 11.21 -16.88
N LEU A 138 5.22 10.21 -16.12
CA LEU A 138 6.11 9.40 -15.27
C LEU A 138 7.18 8.65 -16.08
N VAL A 139 6.85 8.24 -17.31
CA VAL A 139 7.79 7.55 -18.18
C VAL A 139 8.75 8.54 -18.88
N ARG A 140 8.34 9.80 -19.04
CA ARG A 140 9.23 10.88 -19.57
C ARG A 140 10.37 11.21 -18.63
N ILE A 141 10.14 11.07 -17.33
CA ILE A 141 11.20 11.14 -16.34
C ILE A 141 11.78 9.73 -16.30
N GLU A 142 12.87 9.49 -17.03
CA GLU A 142 13.68 8.26 -16.88
C GLU A 142 14.27 8.25 -15.46
N LEU A 143 13.42 7.96 -14.47
CA LEU A 143 13.87 7.74 -13.12
C LEU A 143 14.58 6.40 -13.09
N THR A 144 15.86 6.42 -12.84
CA THR A 144 16.62 5.22 -12.52
C THR A 144 16.02 4.59 -11.26
N ARG A 145 16.26 3.30 -11.05
CA ARG A 145 15.79 2.62 -9.84
C ARG A 145 16.27 3.33 -8.55
N GLU A 146 17.49 3.85 -8.59
CA GLU A 146 18.12 4.60 -7.51
C GLU A 146 17.42 5.93 -7.25
N GLU A 147 17.03 6.67 -8.29
CA GLU A 147 16.25 7.90 -8.14
C GLU A 147 14.84 7.64 -7.59
N CYS A 148 14.19 6.54 -8.02
CA CYS A 148 12.91 6.12 -7.45
C CYS A 148 13.01 5.72 -5.97
N GLU A 149 14.11 5.09 -5.56
CA GLU A 149 14.38 4.74 -4.16
C GLU A 149 14.66 6.00 -3.35
N ALA A 150 15.46 6.94 -3.86
CA ALA A 150 15.74 8.22 -3.21
C ALA A 150 14.47 9.06 -2.98
N ILE A 151 13.60 9.17 -3.99
CA ILE A 151 12.31 9.87 -3.86
C ILE A 151 11.42 9.21 -2.80
N ARG A 152 11.39 7.88 -2.73
CA ARG A 152 10.60 7.18 -1.70
C ARG A 152 11.15 7.38 -0.29
N GLU A 153 12.46 7.47 -0.16
CA GLU A 153 13.12 7.79 1.12
C GLU A 153 12.80 9.22 1.55
N GLU A 154 12.86 10.18 0.63
CA GLU A 154 12.52 11.57 0.86
C GLU A 154 11.04 11.74 1.23
N ASP A 155 10.12 11.13 0.50
CA ASP A 155 8.69 11.10 0.82
C ASP A 155 8.42 10.45 2.20
N GLY A 156 9.14 9.38 2.53
CA GLY A 156 9.07 8.73 3.84
C GLY A 156 9.55 9.64 4.96
N TYR A 157 10.65 10.36 4.73
CA TYR A 157 11.20 11.32 5.67
C TYR A 157 10.25 12.51 5.90
N VAL A 158 9.72 13.10 4.83
CA VAL A 158 8.77 14.23 4.90
C VAL A 158 7.51 13.83 5.67
N ARG A 159 6.92 12.67 5.37
CA ARG A 159 5.75 12.16 6.12
C ARG A 159 6.07 11.93 7.58
N GLY A 160 7.21 11.30 7.87
CA GLY A 160 7.65 11.07 9.26
C GLY A 160 7.85 12.38 10.04
N LEU A 161 8.34 13.42 9.37
CA LEU A 161 8.49 14.75 9.96
C LEU A 161 7.14 15.42 10.23
N GLU A 162 6.20 15.35 9.26
CA GLU A 162 4.85 15.88 9.42
C GLU A 162 4.08 15.17 10.54
N ASP A 163 4.14 13.84 10.57
CA ASP A 163 3.50 13.03 11.62
C ASP A 163 4.10 13.36 12.99
N GLY A 164 5.43 13.42 13.11
CA GLY A 164 6.12 13.79 14.36
C GLY A 164 5.80 15.20 14.85
N LEU A 165 5.70 16.18 13.94
CA LEU A 165 5.28 17.55 14.28
C LEU A 165 3.83 17.59 14.77
N ASN A 166 2.93 16.83 14.14
CA ASN A 166 1.53 16.77 14.55
C ASN A 166 1.36 16.06 15.89
N GLU A 167 2.07 14.95 16.12
CA GLU A 167 2.06 14.24 17.40
C GLU A 167 2.62 15.15 18.51
N GLY A 168 3.78 15.79 18.30
CA GLY A 168 4.37 16.71 19.26
C GLY A 168 3.47 17.89 19.61
N ARG A 169 2.74 18.43 18.62
CA ARG A 169 1.77 19.51 18.85
C ARG A 169 0.61 19.05 19.72
N ILE A 170 0.08 17.85 19.45
CA ILE A 170 -1.02 17.28 20.24
C ILE A 170 -0.56 16.99 21.67
N GLU A 171 0.63 16.42 21.87
CA GLU A 171 1.19 16.18 23.20
C GLU A 171 1.38 17.48 23.99
N GLU A 172 1.89 18.54 23.35
CA GLU A 172 2.07 19.85 23.98
C GLU A 172 0.73 20.48 24.37
N GLN A 173 -0.28 20.42 23.48
CA GLN A 173 -1.64 20.86 23.78
C GLN A 173 -2.24 20.14 24.98
N LEU A 174 -2.11 18.82 25.05
CA LEU A 174 -2.56 18.02 26.17
C LEU A 174 -1.82 18.35 27.46
N LYS A 175 -0.51 18.56 27.40
CA LYS A 175 0.31 18.96 28.55
C LYS A 175 -0.08 20.33 29.10
N ILE A 176 -0.31 21.30 28.23
CA ILE A 176 -0.77 22.64 28.62
C ILE A 176 -2.15 22.53 29.27
N ALA A 177 -3.09 21.81 28.67
CA ALA A 177 -4.43 21.63 29.19
C ALA A 177 -4.44 20.95 30.57
N ARG A 178 -3.64 19.93 30.80
CA ARG A 178 -3.48 19.25 32.09
C ARG A 178 -2.94 20.22 33.15
N ASN A 179 -1.92 20.99 32.81
CA ASN A 179 -1.32 21.96 33.74
C ASN A 179 -2.34 23.05 34.13
N MET A 180 -3.10 23.58 33.18
CA MET A 180 -4.16 24.56 33.45
C MET A 180 -5.30 23.98 34.31
N LYS A 181 -5.70 22.75 34.06
CA LYS A 181 -6.69 22.04 34.87
C LYS A 181 -6.23 21.82 36.30
N ALA A 182 -4.95 21.46 36.48
CA ALA A 182 -4.34 21.33 37.83
C ALA A 182 -4.25 22.65 38.59
N LEU A 183 -4.17 23.77 37.87
CA LEU A 183 -4.17 25.13 38.47
C LEU A 183 -5.61 25.68 38.74
N GLY A 184 -6.64 24.88 38.44
CA GLY A 184 -8.04 25.23 38.70
C GLY A 184 -8.68 26.15 37.65
N ALA A 185 -8.13 26.23 36.45
CA ALA A 185 -8.71 27.02 35.38
C ALA A 185 -10.05 26.42 34.89
N GLU A 186 -10.99 27.26 34.47
CA GLU A 186 -12.27 26.80 33.94
C GLU A 186 -12.11 26.08 32.59
N THR A 187 -12.92 25.00 32.38
CA THR A 187 -12.91 24.19 31.13
C THR A 187 -13.02 25.05 29.87
N ALA A 188 -13.85 26.10 29.89
CA ALA A 188 -14.01 26.99 28.74
C ALA A 188 -12.74 27.79 28.41
N PHE A 189 -11.97 28.18 29.44
CA PHE A 189 -10.70 28.89 29.26
C PHE A 189 -9.61 27.94 28.76
N ILE A 190 -9.53 26.72 29.33
CA ILE A 190 -8.59 25.67 28.91
C ILE A 190 -8.81 25.32 27.45
N SER A 191 -10.05 25.06 27.04
CA SER A 191 -10.42 24.76 25.66
C SER A 191 -9.95 25.84 24.67
N LYS A 192 -10.18 27.12 25.03
CA LYS A 192 -9.80 28.25 24.19
C LYS A 192 -8.27 28.47 24.13
N ALA A 193 -7.55 28.15 25.19
CA ALA A 193 -6.09 28.32 25.28
C ALA A 193 -5.31 27.17 24.67
N SER A 194 -5.80 25.93 24.81
CA SER A 194 -5.16 24.72 24.28
C SER A 194 -5.59 24.32 22.89
N GLY A 195 -6.75 24.82 22.42
CA GLY A 195 -7.36 24.40 21.16
C GLY A 195 -8.08 23.04 21.21
N LEU A 196 -8.19 22.43 22.39
CA LEU A 196 -8.95 21.21 22.62
C LEU A 196 -10.45 21.50 22.77
N THR A 197 -11.28 20.53 22.43
CA THR A 197 -12.72 20.62 22.68
C THR A 197 -13.03 20.54 24.20
N LYS A 198 -14.21 20.99 24.61
CA LYS A 198 -14.60 20.91 26.05
C LYS A 198 -14.67 19.47 26.52
N GLU A 199 -15.16 18.56 25.67
CA GLU A 199 -15.25 17.13 25.96
C GLU A 199 -13.85 16.52 26.18
N GLU A 200 -12.86 16.91 25.37
CA GLU A 200 -11.47 16.47 25.55
C GLU A 200 -10.84 17.01 26.82
N VAL A 201 -11.13 18.25 27.20
CA VAL A 201 -10.66 18.86 28.45
C VAL A 201 -11.29 18.20 29.67
N ASP A 202 -12.54 17.81 29.61
CA ASP A 202 -13.25 17.16 30.73
C ASP A 202 -12.70 15.76 31.03
N VAL A 203 -12.19 15.05 30.03
CA VAL A 203 -11.60 13.71 30.14
C VAL A 203 -10.11 13.72 30.61
N LEU A 204 -9.45 14.86 30.57
CA LEU A 204 -8.06 15.03 31.05
C LEU A 204 -7.95 14.98 32.58
#